data_67ee66bdbad54edab0c309e39d7fd53b
#
_entry.id   67ee66bdbad54edab0c309e39d7fd53b
#
_cell.length_a   1.000
_cell.length_b   1.000
_cell.length_c   1.000
_cell.angle_alpha   90.00
_cell.angle_beta   90.00
_cell.angle_gamma   90.00
#
_symmetry.space_group_name_H-M   'P 1'
#
loop_
_entity.id
_entity.type
_entity.pdbx_description
1 polymer ?
#
loop_
_entity_poly.entity_id
_entity_poly.type
_entity_poly.pdbx_seq_one_letter_code
_entity_poly.pdbx_strand_id
1 'polypeptide(L)'
;MKNLLAAIFGKTSGSALSSDVGGRIYLDEAPAGCEFPYVVFQVVTGSPDNVFAKKGKNTLIQFSLYSTSKSATEITTMYADLMSLFDECSLTITSNNLVLFAFQNLVTMVDEITTPEGTETLKHWAVDFKIMTQES
;
A
#
# COMPACT_ATOMS: atom_id res chain seq x y z
N MET A 1 14.24 0.52 7.68
CA MET A 1 13.34 0.65 6.50
C MET A 1 13.16 -0.67 5.76
N LYS A 2 14.23 -1.35 5.45
CA LYS A 2 14.19 -2.64 4.75
C LYS A 2 13.30 -3.67 5.47
N ASN A 3 13.44 -3.79 6.78
CA ASN A 3 12.66 -4.75 7.57
C ASN A 3 11.19 -4.39 7.62
N LEU A 4 10.87 -3.10 7.68
CA LEU A 4 9.49 -2.62 7.62
C LEU A 4 8.83 -2.97 6.28
N LEU A 5 9.51 -2.68 5.18
CA LEU A 5 8.99 -2.99 3.84
C LEU A 5 8.81 -4.49 3.62
N ALA A 6 9.75 -5.29 4.11
CA ALA A 6 9.64 -6.76 4.04
C ALA A 6 8.44 -7.26 4.84
N ALA A 7 8.19 -6.69 6.03
CA ALA A 7 7.06 -7.07 6.87
C ALA A 7 5.73 -6.68 6.22
N ILE A 8 5.65 -5.52 5.60
CA ILE A 8 4.46 -5.07 4.87
C ILE A 8 4.17 -6.01 3.71
N PHE A 9 5.16 -6.29 2.90
CA PHE A 9 5.01 -7.21 1.76
C PHE A 9 4.58 -8.60 2.22
N GLY A 10 5.20 -9.12 3.28
CA GLY A 10 4.85 -10.42 3.84
C GLY A 10 3.41 -10.49 4.34
N LYS A 11 2.91 -9.40 4.92
CA LYS A 11 1.53 -9.35 5.41
C LYS A 11 0.51 -9.39 4.26
N THR A 12 0.87 -8.89 3.08
CA THR A 12 -0.03 -8.97 1.91
C THR A 12 -0.15 -10.37 1.35
N SER A 13 0.84 -11.23 1.56
CA SER A 13 0.85 -12.59 1.04
C SER A 13 -0.31 -13.41 1.62
N GLY A 14 -1.11 -14.02 0.77
CA GLY A 14 -2.26 -14.83 1.18
C GLY A 14 -3.45 -14.03 1.71
N SER A 15 -3.41 -12.71 1.63
CA SER A 15 -4.50 -11.85 2.08
C SER A 15 -5.62 -11.74 1.05
N ALA A 16 -6.78 -11.20 1.50
CA ALA A 16 -7.89 -10.90 0.58
C ALA A 16 -7.47 -9.90 -0.48
N LEU A 17 -6.65 -8.91 -0.13
CA LEU A 17 -6.12 -7.94 -1.09
C LEU A 17 -5.30 -8.63 -2.17
N SER A 18 -4.44 -9.58 -1.79
CA SER A 18 -3.66 -10.35 -2.75
C SER A 18 -4.56 -11.14 -3.70
N SER A 19 -5.64 -11.72 -3.18
CA SER A 19 -6.62 -12.44 -4.00
C SER A 19 -7.33 -11.51 -4.99
N ASP A 20 -7.65 -10.28 -4.57
CA ASP A 20 -8.32 -9.29 -5.41
C ASP A 20 -7.49 -8.93 -6.66
N VAL A 21 -6.18 -8.94 -6.53
CA VAL A 21 -5.26 -8.50 -7.59
C VAL A 21 -4.43 -9.65 -8.18
N GLY A 22 -4.77 -10.89 -7.85
CA GLY A 22 -4.04 -12.06 -8.36
C GLY A 22 -2.56 -12.06 -7.99
N GLY A 23 -2.23 -11.57 -6.80
CA GLY A 23 -0.86 -11.49 -6.31
C GLY A 23 -0.03 -10.34 -6.87
N ARG A 24 -0.63 -9.46 -7.66
CA ARG A 24 0.09 -8.33 -8.29
C ARG A 24 0.23 -7.15 -7.31
N ILE A 25 1.12 -7.31 -6.34
CA ILE A 25 1.47 -6.28 -5.34
C ILE A 25 2.98 -6.06 -5.43
N TYR A 26 3.37 -4.82 -5.70
CA TYR A 26 4.76 -4.47 -5.99
C TYR A 26 5.25 -3.33 -5.12
N LEU A 27 6.56 -3.33 -4.86
CA LEU A 27 7.25 -2.22 -4.17
C LEU A 27 7.85 -1.28 -5.22
N ASP A 28 7.60 0.01 -5.06
CA ASP A 28 8.07 1.13 -5.89
C ASP A 28 7.49 1.15 -7.30
N GLU A 29 7.62 0.10 -8.09
CA GLU A 29 7.07 0.12 -9.44
C GLU A 29 6.60 -1.27 -9.88
N ALA A 30 5.58 -1.28 -10.72
CA ALA A 30 5.07 -2.49 -11.34
C ALA A 30 5.86 -2.82 -12.61
N PRO A 31 5.98 -4.11 -12.98
CA PRO A 31 6.61 -4.48 -14.25
C PRO A 31 5.89 -3.85 -15.44
N ALA A 32 6.64 -3.54 -16.50
CA ALA A 32 6.06 -3.07 -17.76
C ALA A 32 5.07 -4.11 -18.30
N GLY A 33 3.89 -3.65 -18.74
CA GLY A 33 2.84 -4.53 -19.23
C GLY A 33 2.09 -5.30 -18.16
N CYS A 34 2.19 -4.88 -16.90
CA CYS A 34 1.47 -5.49 -15.79
C CYS A 34 -0.04 -5.44 -16.02
N GLU A 35 -0.71 -6.55 -15.75
CA GLU A 35 -2.17 -6.63 -15.86
C GLU A 35 -2.86 -5.91 -14.71
N PHE A 36 -4.05 -5.38 -15.00
CA PHE A 36 -4.93 -4.78 -13.99
C PHE A 36 -5.86 -5.84 -13.38
N PRO A 37 -6.30 -5.69 -12.13
CA PRO A 37 -5.86 -4.66 -11.18
C PRO A 37 -4.51 -5.00 -10.57
N TYR A 38 -3.83 -3.99 -10.04
CA TYR A 38 -2.60 -4.21 -9.28
C TYR A 38 -2.41 -3.12 -8.21
N VAL A 39 -1.47 -3.37 -7.30
CA VAL A 39 -1.15 -2.48 -6.20
C VAL A 39 0.35 -2.21 -6.20
N VAL A 40 0.73 -0.95 -6.01
CA VAL A 40 2.12 -0.56 -5.79
C VAL A 40 2.20 0.20 -4.49
N PHE A 41 3.11 -0.17 -3.60
CA PHE A 41 3.34 0.60 -2.38
C PHE A 41 4.75 1.17 -2.37
N GLN A 42 4.90 2.34 -1.76
CA GLN A 42 6.16 3.06 -1.73
C GLN A 42 6.28 3.92 -0.49
N VAL A 43 7.51 4.20 -0.11
CA VAL A 43 7.80 5.15 0.96
C VAL A 43 7.69 6.56 0.37
N VAL A 44 6.85 7.39 0.97
CA VAL A 44 6.71 8.80 0.58
C VAL A 44 7.68 9.65 1.38
N THR A 45 7.68 9.49 2.71
CA THR A 45 8.62 10.19 3.59
C THR A 45 9.03 9.29 4.74
N GLY A 46 10.20 9.56 5.30
CA GLY A 46 10.65 8.94 6.53
C GLY A 46 11.40 9.99 7.35
N SER A 47 11.07 10.11 8.62
CA SER A 47 11.72 11.07 9.51
C SER A 47 12.02 10.42 10.86
N PRO A 48 13.12 10.83 11.54
CA PRO A 48 13.42 10.30 12.86
C PRO A 48 12.40 10.80 13.87
N ASP A 49 12.10 9.95 14.85
CA ASP A 49 11.24 10.28 15.98
C ASP A 49 11.85 9.64 17.22
N ASN A 50 12.78 10.33 17.83
CA ASN A 50 13.51 9.84 18.98
C ASN A 50 12.77 10.23 20.26
N VAL A 51 12.29 9.23 20.98
CA VAL A 51 11.57 9.42 22.24
C VAL A 51 12.34 8.71 23.35
N PHE A 52 12.72 9.44 24.38
CA PHE A 52 13.51 8.92 25.51
C PHE A 52 14.84 8.34 25.03
N ALA A 53 15.13 7.09 25.44
CA ALA A 53 16.38 6.42 25.11
C ALA A 53 16.30 5.58 23.83
N LYS A 54 15.12 5.47 23.22
CA LYS A 54 14.91 4.65 22.03
C LYS A 54 14.80 5.49 20.77
N LYS A 55 15.41 5.03 19.71
CA LYS A 55 15.28 5.65 18.39
C LYS A 55 13.98 5.20 17.77
N GLY A 56 13.22 6.17 17.28
CA GLY A 56 11.97 5.94 16.58
C GLY A 56 12.03 6.50 15.18
N LYS A 57 11.05 6.10 14.37
CA LYS A 57 10.91 6.57 13.00
C LYS A 57 9.45 6.73 12.63
N ASN A 58 9.14 7.86 12.01
CA ASN A 58 7.85 8.09 11.38
C ASN A 58 8.01 7.87 9.88
N THR A 59 7.16 7.03 9.32
CA THR A 59 7.19 6.72 7.90
C THR A 59 5.81 6.90 7.31
N LEU A 60 5.74 7.55 6.16
CA LEU A 60 4.52 7.64 5.36
C LEU A 60 4.66 6.68 4.19
N ILE A 61 3.78 5.70 4.14
CA ILE A 61 3.73 4.71 3.06
C ILE A 61 2.45 4.97 2.27
N GLN A 62 2.57 4.98 0.95
CA GLN A 62 1.44 5.12 0.06
C GLN A 62 1.20 3.82 -0.70
N PHE A 63 -0.04 3.34 -0.66
CA PHE A 63 -0.49 2.24 -1.50
C PHE A 63 -1.29 2.81 -2.65
N SER A 64 -0.84 2.56 -3.87
CA SER A 64 -1.53 2.96 -5.08
C SER A 64 -2.30 1.77 -5.65
N LEU A 65 -3.63 1.93 -5.72
CA LEU A 65 -4.53 0.91 -6.25
C LEU A 65 -4.90 1.29 -7.68
N TYR A 66 -4.74 0.36 -8.62
CA TYR A 66 -5.02 0.60 -10.04
C TYR A 66 -6.05 -0.39 -10.55
N SER A 67 -7.09 0.13 -11.22
CA SER A 67 -8.15 -0.68 -11.80
C SER A 67 -8.65 -0.05 -13.10
N THR A 68 -8.90 -0.87 -14.11
CA THR A 68 -9.53 -0.45 -15.36
C THR A 68 -10.97 -0.93 -15.47
N SER A 69 -11.51 -1.55 -14.43
CA SER A 69 -12.91 -1.96 -14.40
C SER A 69 -13.83 -0.75 -14.54
N LYS A 70 -14.87 -0.87 -15.34
CA LYS A 70 -15.87 0.20 -15.52
C LYS A 70 -16.68 0.42 -14.26
N SER A 71 -16.86 -0.63 -13.45
CA SER A 71 -17.54 -0.54 -12.16
C SER A 71 -16.57 -0.11 -11.08
N ALA A 72 -17.04 0.67 -10.12
CA ALA A 72 -16.24 1.04 -8.94
C ALA A 72 -16.11 -0.11 -7.94
N THR A 73 -16.81 -1.22 -8.14
CA THR A 73 -16.83 -2.35 -7.20
C THR A 73 -15.43 -2.93 -6.99
N GLU A 74 -14.67 -3.11 -8.06
CA GLU A 74 -13.33 -3.71 -7.97
C GLU A 74 -12.40 -2.88 -7.09
N ILE A 75 -12.23 -1.60 -7.40
CA ILE A 75 -11.29 -0.76 -6.65
C ILE A 75 -11.78 -0.47 -5.24
N THR A 76 -13.10 -0.40 -5.04
CA THR A 76 -13.69 -0.24 -3.70
C THR A 76 -13.44 -1.47 -2.85
N THR A 77 -13.53 -2.67 -3.41
CA THR A 77 -13.22 -3.92 -2.72
C THR A 77 -11.72 -3.97 -2.37
N MET A 78 -10.85 -3.58 -3.29
CA MET A 78 -9.42 -3.50 -3.03
C MET A 78 -9.13 -2.55 -1.87
N TYR A 79 -9.76 -1.39 -1.86
CA TYR A 79 -9.61 -0.41 -0.78
C TYR A 79 -10.09 -0.97 0.57
N ALA A 80 -11.25 -1.59 0.58
CA ALA A 80 -11.79 -2.18 1.82
C ALA A 80 -10.88 -3.27 2.37
N ASP A 81 -10.35 -4.13 1.51
CA ASP A 81 -9.44 -5.20 1.91
C ASP A 81 -8.09 -4.65 2.38
N LEU A 82 -7.59 -3.60 1.73
CA LEU A 82 -6.38 -2.90 2.19
C LEU A 82 -6.57 -2.31 3.58
N MET A 83 -7.70 -1.65 3.82
CA MET A 83 -8.00 -1.07 5.13
C MET A 83 -8.13 -2.14 6.20
N SER A 84 -8.82 -3.24 5.91
CA SER A 84 -8.94 -4.35 6.85
C SER A 84 -7.59 -4.97 7.20
N LEU A 85 -6.68 -4.97 6.24
CA LEU A 85 -5.36 -5.58 6.43
C LEU A 85 -4.42 -4.71 7.25
N PHE A 86 -4.43 -3.40 7.02
CA PHE A 86 -3.40 -2.52 7.56
C PHE A 86 -3.86 -1.48 8.57
N ASP A 87 -5.11 -0.99 8.49
CA ASP A 87 -5.53 0.05 9.43
C ASP A 87 -5.54 -0.48 10.86
N GLU A 88 -4.76 0.14 11.71
CA GLU A 88 -4.57 -0.25 13.11
C GLU A 88 -4.12 -1.71 13.27
N CYS A 89 -3.32 -2.19 12.33
CA CYS A 89 -2.85 -3.57 12.34
C CYS A 89 -1.71 -3.79 13.34
N SER A 90 -1.45 -5.05 13.65
CA SER A 90 -0.20 -5.48 14.28
C SER A 90 0.72 -6.02 13.18
N LEU A 91 2.00 -5.82 13.36
CA LEU A 91 3.00 -6.22 12.37
C LEU A 91 4.29 -6.59 13.08
N THR A 92 4.83 -7.77 12.77
CA THR A 92 6.11 -8.21 13.29
C THR A 92 7.22 -7.73 12.37
N ILE A 93 8.08 -6.86 12.90
CA ILE A 93 9.20 -6.28 12.15
C ILE A 93 10.50 -6.71 12.81
N THR A 94 11.43 -7.22 12.02
CA THR A 94 12.74 -7.63 12.53
C THR A 94 13.49 -6.43 13.12
N SER A 95 13.95 -6.55 14.36
CA SER A 95 14.73 -5.54 15.09
C SER A 95 13.99 -4.23 15.40
N ASN A 96 12.69 -4.18 15.18
CA ASN A 96 11.87 -2.99 15.46
C ASN A 96 10.54 -3.40 16.07
N ASN A 97 9.93 -2.46 16.77
CA ASN A 97 8.56 -2.61 17.28
C ASN A 97 7.64 -1.64 16.57
N LEU A 98 6.49 -2.13 16.14
CA LEU A 98 5.46 -1.29 15.58
C LEU A 98 4.73 -0.56 16.71
N VAL A 99 4.68 0.77 16.62
CA VAL A 99 3.95 1.61 17.57
C VAL A 99 2.59 1.98 17.00
N LEU A 100 2.54 2.34 15.71
CA LEU A 100 1.31 2.78 15.06
C LEU A 100 1.36 2.45 13.58
N PHE A 101 0.23 1.98 13.06
CA PHE A 101 0.00 1.81 11.63
C PHE A 101 -1.43 2.29 11.37
N ALA A 102 -1.57 3.52 10.90
CA ALA A 102 -2.87 4.16 10.82
C ALA A 102 -3.12 4.80 9.47
N PHE A 103 -4.35 4.64 8.99
CA PHE A 103 -4.82 5.32 7.79
C PHE A 103 -4.74 6.84 7.99
N GLN A 104 -4.24 7.54 6.99
CA GLN A 104 -4.11 9.00 7.03
C GLN A 104 -4.94 9.71 5.97
N ASN A 105 -4.90 9.24 4.72
CA ASN A 105 -5.53 9.97 3.63
C ASN A 105 -5.82 9.07 2.43
N LEU A 106 -6.85 9.43 1.67
CA LEU A 106 -7.20 8.82 0.40
C LEU A 106 -7.37 9.90 -0.65
N VAL A 107 -6.68 9.73 -1.78
CA VAL A 107 -6.88 10.57 -2.96
C VAL A 107 -7.33 9.66 -4.10
N THR A 108 -8.46 9.99 -4.71
CA THR A 108 -8.98 9.24 -5.86
C THR A 108 -8.71 10.01 -7.14
N MET A 109 -8.22 9.30 -8.15
CA MET A 109 -7.89 9.87 -9.45
C MET A 109 -8.46 9.02 -10.55
N VAL A 110 -8.85 9.66 -11.66
CA VAL A 110 -9.35 8.97 -12.84
C VAL A 110 -8.59 9.50 -14.04
N ASP A 111 -7.95 8.62 -14.77
CA ASP A 111 -7.20 8.95 -15.98
C ASP A 111 -7.71 8.13 -17.16
N GLU A 112 -7.31 8.51 -18.36
CA GLU A 112 -7.57 7.73 -19.56
C GLU A 112 -6.28 7.12 -20.05
N ILE A 113 -6.33 5.83 -20.45
CA ILE A 113 -5.20 5.14 -21.05
C ILE A 113 -5.60 4.62 -22.42
N THR A 114 -4.64 4.64 -23.34
CA THR A 114 -4.84 4.11 -24.69
C THR A 114 -4.40 2.64 -24.71
N THR A 115 -5.29 1.78 -25.17
CA THR A 115 -5.03 0.34 -25.34
C THR A 115 -5.20 -0.03 -26.79
N PRO A 116 -4.76 -1.25 -27.23
CA PRO A 116 -5.02 -1.71 -28.59
C PRO A 116 -6.50 -1.75 -28.98
N GLU A 117 -7.40 -1.91 -28.00
CA GLU A 117 -8.85 -1.93 -28.21
C GLU A 117 -9.48 -0.54 -28.12
N GLY A 118 -8.69 0.51 -27.86
CA GLY A 118 -9.20 1.89 -27.74
C GLY A 118 -8.79 2.56 -26.45
N THR A 119 -9.63 3.48 -25.96
CA THR A 119 -9.36 4.22 -24.73
C THR A 119 -10.12 3.60 -23.57
N GLU A 120 -9.41 3.36 -22.47
CA GLU A 120 -9.99 2.86 -21.23
C GLU A 120 -9.82 3.87 -20.11
N THR A 121 -10.72 3.84 -19.14
CA THR A 121 -10.61 4.65 -17.93
C THR A 121 -9.77 3.92 -16.91
N LEU A 122 -8.73 4.59 -16.42
CA LEU A 122 -7.90 4.08 -15.33
C LEU A 122 -8.31 4.75 -14.03
N LYS A 123 -8.69 3.94 -13.05
CA LYS A 123 -8.91 4.41 -11.68
C LYS A 123 -7.63 4.19 -10.89
N HIS A 124 -7.17 5.25 -10.24
CA HIS A 124 -6.00 5.23 -9.39
C HIS A 124 -6.36 5.83 -8.03
N TRP A 125 -6.33 5.01 -6.99
CA TRP A 125 -6.58 5.46 -5.62
C TRP A 125 -5.27 5.38 -4.84
N ALA A 126 -4.84 6.52 -4.31
CA ALA A 126 -3.64 6.61 -3.49
C ALA A 126 -4.05 6.65 -2.02
N VAL A 127 -3.62 5.66 -1.26
CA VAL A 127 -3.99 5.48 0.14
C VAL A 127 -2.74 5.64 0.99
N ASP A 128 -2.75 6.63 1.89
CA ASP A 128 -1.61 6.93 2.73
C ASP A 128 -1.81 6.38 4.14
N PHE A 129 -0.75 5.73 4.66
CA PHE A 129 -0.70 5.27 6.05
C PHE A 129 0.49 5.88 6.75
N LYS A 130 0.25 6.31 7.98
CA LYS A 130 1.29 6.76 8.89
C LYS A 130 1.75 5.58 9.73
N ILE A 131 3.05 5.35 9.76
CA ILE A 131 3.65 4.23 10.48
C ILE A 131 4.68 4.78 11.44
N MET A 132 4.55 4.42 12.70
CA MET A 132 5.54 4.75 13.73
C MET A 132 6.18 3.46 14.22
N THR A 133 7.50 3.43 14.19
CA THR A 133 8.29 2.29 14.67
C THR A 133 9.31 2.75 15.69
N GLN A 134 9.73 1.83 16.55
CA GLN A 134 10.81 2.06 17.52
C GLN A 134 11.80 0.92 17.44
N GLU A 135 13.05 1.24 17.71
CA GLU A 135 14.12 0.26 17.87
C GLU A 135 13.80 -0.67 19.03
N SER A 136 13.96 -1.97 18.84
CA SER A 136 13.73 -2.97 19.91
C SER A 136 14.93 -3.15 20.83
#